data_e7bf6bb11f6aa759822cdf245921c606
#
_entry.id   e7bf6bb11f6aa759822cdf245921c606
#
_cell.length_a   1.000
_cell.length_b   1.000
_cell.length_c   1.000
_cell.angle_alpha   90.00
_cell.angle_beta   90.00
_cell.angle_gamma   90.00
#
_symmetry.space_group_name_H-M   'P 1'
#
loop_
_entity.id
_entity.type
_entity.pdbx_description
1 polymer ?
#
loop_
_entity_poly.entity_id
_entity_poly.type
_entity_poly.pdbx_seq_one_letter_code
_entity_poly.pdbx_strand_id
1 'polypeptide(L)'
;QWQGGIINSWFPDLPENDASRGYFLGAQILNLLAPKSSQQTVEVPVSLEIGERKTENGITDRKAIVRQTRAALEKINENNPDRIVTLGGECSVSVPPFTYLAAKYPDNTAIIWMDAHPDINLPGDEYTGYHAMALTACLGIGDEEIVRLLPGKVSADKTLLVGLRTWE
;
A
#
# COMPACT_ATOMS: atom_id res chain seq x y z
N GLN A 1 2.12 -0.08 7.09
CA GLN A 1 3.12 -0.45 6.13
C GLN A 1 4.37 0.37 6.31
N TRP A 2 5.49 -0.13 5.84
CA TRP A 2 6.76 0.21 6.42
C TRP A 2 7.79 0.58 5.34
N GLN A 3 8.08 1.87 5.23
CA GLN A 3 8.99 2.42 4.25
C GLN A 3 9.86 3.48 4.93
N GLY A 4 11.09 3.12 5.30
CA GLY A 4 11.93 4.00 6.10
C GLY A 4 12.85 4.93 5.34
N GLY A 5 13.13 4.67 4.07
CA GLY A 5 14.20 5.40 3.37
C GLY A 5 13.89 6.86 3.05
N ILE A 6 12.65 7.21 2.78
CA ILE A 6 12.28 8.56 2.32
C ILE A 6 12.21 9.57 3.46
N ILE A 7 11.85 9.14 4.67
CA ILE A 7 11.70 10.05 5.81
C ILE A 7 13.05 10.59 6.27
N ASN A 8 14.13 9.84 6.16
CA ASN A 8 15.47 10.30 6.53
C ASN A 8 15.91 11.53 5.74
N SER A 9 15.47 11.71 4.49
CA SER A 9 15.79 12.91 3.71
C SER A 9 15.04 14.15 4.20
N TRP A 10 13.88 13.98 4.85
CA TRP A 10 13.05 15.06 5.37
C TRP A 10 13.37 15.39 6.83
N PHE A 11 13.83 14.40 7.58
CA PHE A 11 14.17 14.52 9.00
C PHE A 11 15.55 13.90 9.28
N PRO A 12 16.63 14.53 8.77
CA PRO A 12 17.98 13.94 8.83
C PRO A 12 18.51 13.76 10.26
N ASP A 13 17.95 14.48 11.21
CA ASP A 13 18.34 14.39 12.62
C ASP A 13 17.66 13.24 13.38
N LEU A 14 16.69 12.56 12.77
CA LEU A 14 16.07 11.39 13.38
C LEU A 14 16.93 10.15 13.17
N PRO A 15 17.09 9.30 14.19
CA PRO A 15 17.68 7.99 14.00
C PRO A 15 16.93 7.21 12.91
N GLU A 16 17.65 6.48 12.08
CA GLU A 16 17.07 5.73 10.96
C GLU A 16 15.88 4.86 11.39
N ASN A 17 15.97 4.23 12.55
CA ASN A 17 14.92 3.41 13.12
C ASN A 17 13.65 4.20 13.46
N ASP A 18 13.77 5.44 13.88
CA ASP A 18 12.62 6.29 14.25
C ASP A 18 12.00 6.89 12.99
N ALA A 19 12.79 7.24 11.99
CA ALA A 19 12.30 7.74 10.71
C ALA A 19 11.38 6.72 10.01
N SER A 20 11.71 5.44 10.08
CA SER A 20 10.88 4.38 9.49
C SER A 20 9.50 4.24 10.14
N ARG A 21 9.32 4.71 11.37
CA ARG A 21 8.04 4.71 12.07
C ARG A 21 7.12 5.87 11.70
N GLY A 22 7.62 6.85 10.94
CA GLY A 22 6.87 8.05 10.57
C GLY A 22 5.55 7.74 9.85
N TYR A 23 5.55 6.78 8.94
CA TYR A 23 4.32 6.36 8.27
C TYR A 23 3.33 5.68 9.21
N PHE A 24 3.81 4.88 10.15
CA PHE A 24 2.96 4.30 11.19
C PHE A 24 2.37 5.38 12.08
N LEU A 25 3.19 6.31 12.58
CA LEU A 25 2.74 7.43 13.41
C LEU A 25 1.75 8.32 12.64
N GLY A 26 2.03 8.61 11.37
CA GLY A 26 1.13 9.38 10.50
C GLY A 26 -0.24 8.73 10.36
N ALA A 27 -0.30 7.42 10.19
CA ALA A 27 -1.55 6.67 10.14
C ALA A 27 -2.32 6.73 11.47
N GLN A 28 -1.64 6.67 12.62
CA GLN A 28 -2.26 6.83 13.95
C GLN A 28 -2.81 8.24 14.15
N ILE A 29 -2.07 9.27 13.72
CA ILE A 29 -2.52 10.68 13.80
C ILE A 29 -3.76 10.87 12.90
N LEU A 30 -3.75 10.34 11.68
CA LEU A 30 -4.91 10.39 10.78
C LEU A 30 -6.13 9.71 11.40
N ASN A 31 -5.95 8.57 12.04
CA ASN A 31 -7.04 7.88 12.73
C ASN A 31 -7.59 8.69 13.92
N LEU A 32 -6.70 9.38 14.66
CA LEU A 32 -7.11 10.26 15.78
C LEU A 32 -7.90 11.48 15.29
N LEU A 33 -7.50 12.06 14.16
CA LEU A 33 -8.12 13.26 13.57
C LEU A 33 -9.32 12.96 12.70
N ALA A 34 -9.49 11.72 12.27
CA ALA A 34 -10.60 11.32 11.43
C ALA A 34 -11.96 11.59 12.11
N PRO A 35 -12.96 12.06 11.37
CA PRO A 35 -14.29 12.21 11.91
C PRO A 35 -14.81 10.90 12.51
N LYS A 36 -15.48 10.97 13.65
CA LYS A 36 -16.11 9.80 14.26
C LYS A 36 -17.12 9.21 13.28
N SER A 37 -17.00 7.92 13.03
CA SER A 37 -17.91 7.16 12.17
C SER A 37 -18.77 6.22 13.02
N SER A 38 -20.00 6.02 12.62
CA SER A 38 -20.86 4.94 13.12
C SER A 38 -20.54 3.58 12.50
N GLN A 39 -19.69 3.57 11.47
CA GLN A 39 -19.25 2.38 10.78
C GLN A 39 -18.16 1.66 11.58
N GLN A 40 -18.06 0.36 11.41
CA GLN A 40 -17.04 -0.43 12.02
C GLN A 40 -15.64 0.02 11.57
N THR A 41 -14.76 0.22 12.53
CA THR A 41 -13.32 0.48 12.29
C THR A 41 -12.54 -0.79 12.59
N VAL A 42 -11.68 -1.16 11.67
CA VAL A 42 -10.84 -2.36 11.78
C VAL A 42 -9.38 -1.95 11.62
N GLU A 43 -8.54 -2.38 12.53
CA GLU A 43 -7.10 -2.14 12.45
C GLU A 43 -6.40 -3.34 11.80
N VAL A 44 -5.53 -3.03 10.81
CA VAL A 44 -4.62 -4.02 10.24
C VAL A 44 -3.32 -3.98 11.05
N PRO A 45 -2.92 -5.09 11.68
CA PRO A 45 -1.73 -5.12 12.54
C PRO A 45 -0.46 -4.82 11.73
N VAL A 46 0.35 -3.91 12.24
CA VAL A 46 1.65 -3.53 11.67
C VAL A 46 2.73 -3.80 12.71
N SER A 47 3.73 -4.62 12.36
CA SER A 47 4.87 -4.85 13.23
C SER A 47 5.75 -3.60 13.28
N LEU A 48 6.13 -3.22 14.50
CA LEU A 48 7.11 -2.16 14.76
C LEU A 48 8.53 -2.73 14.95
N GLU A 49 8.68 -4.04 14.86
CA GLU A 49 9.98 -4.67 14.92
C GLU A 49 10.73 -4.41 13.62
N ILE A 50 11.84 -3.72 13.75
CA ILE A 50 12.75 -3.38 12.67
C ILE A 50 13.89 -4.40 12.74
N GLY A 51 13.82 -5.40 11.89
CA GLY A 51 14.95 -6.29 11.63
C GLY A 51 15.97 -5.65 10.66
N GLU A 52 16.96 -6.42 10.28
CA GLU A 52 17.84 -6.04 9.18
C GLU A 52 17.02 -5.89 7.89
N ARG A 53 17.11 -4.71 7.28
CA ARG A 53 16.45 -4.45 5.99
C ARG A 53 17.06 -5.29 4.89
N LYS A 54 16.21 -5.99 4.16
CA LYS A 54 16.64 -6.83 3.03
C LYS A 54 15.79 -6.54 1.81
N THR A 55 16.47 -6.42 0.69
CA THR A 55 15.83 -6.42 -0.62
C THR A 55 15.80 -7.86 -1.13
N GLU A 56 14.60 -8.40 -1.33
CA GLU A 56 14.38 -9.72 -1.89
C GLU A 56 13.47 -9.57 -3.12
N ASN A 57 13.87 -10.18 -4.21
CA ASN A 57 13.15 -10.11 -5.49
C ASN A 57 12.84 -8.67 -5.93
N GLY A 58 13.80 -7.75 -5.76
CA GLY A 58 13.66 -6.34 -6.11
C GLY A 58 12.77 -5.50 -5.18
N ILE A 59 12.31 -6.04 -4.05
CA ILE A 59 11.44 -5.36 -3.09
C ILE A 59 12.10 -5.30 -1.72
N THR A 60 12.27 -4.10 -1.19
CA THR A 60 12.75 -3.89 0.18
C THR A 60 11.68 -4.32 1.18
N ASP A 61 12.11 -5.08 2.21
CA ASP A 61 11.23 -5.63 3.26
C ASP A 61 10.08 -6.51 2.73
N ARG A 62 10.31 -7.19 1.61
CA ARG A 62 9.32 -8.01 0.90
C ARG A 62 8.50 -8.92 1.81
N LYS A 63 9.15 -9.62 2.76
CA LYS A 63 8.45 -10.51 3.70
C LYS A 63 7.44 -9.77 4.59
N ALA A 64 7.77 -8.55 5.00
CA ALA A 64 6.85 -7.72 5.77
C ALA A 64 5.65 -7.29 4.92
N ILE A 65 5.90 -6.90 3.66
CA ILE A 65 4.84 -6.54 2.69
C ILE A 65 3.88 -7.72 2.49
N VAL A 66 4.41 -8.92 2.24
CA VAL A 66 3.59 -10.14 2.07
C VAL A 66 2.73 -10.40 3.31
N ARG A 67 3.32 -10.33 4.52
CA ARG A 67 2.55 -10.54 5.76
C ARG A 67 1.45 -9.51 5.95
N GLN A 68 1.73 -8.23 5.70
CA GLN A 68 0.76 -7.15 5.85
C GLN A 68 -0.34 -7.20 4.79
N THR A 69 -0.01 -7.56 3.56
CA THR A 69 -1.00 -7.79 2.50
C THR A 69 -1.97 -8.89 2.90
N ARG A 70 -1.47 -10.03 3.43
CA ARG A 70 -2.31 -11.12 3.95
C ARG A 70 -3.21 -10.64 5.08
N ALA A 71 -2.64 -9.98 6.10
CA ALA A 71 -3.40 -9.48 7.25
C ALA A 71 -4.50 -8.48 6.83
N ALA A 72 -4.21 -7.60 5.86
CA ALA A 72 -5.21 -6.67 5.33
C ALA A 72 -6.34 -7.42 4.61
N LEU A 73 -6.02 -8.38 3.74
CA LEU A 73 -7.01 -9.19 3.03
C LEU A 73 -7.86 -10.05 3.98
N GLU A 74 -7.26 -10.62 5.02
CA GLU A 74 -7.99 -11.35 6.07
C GLU A 74 -9.03 -10.45 6.73
N LYS A 75 -8.63 -9.24 7.17
CA LYS A 75 -9.55 -8.27 7.77
C LYS A 75 -10.66 -7.83 6.83
N ILE A 76 -10.35 -7.59 5.57
CA ILE A 76 -11.34 -7.24 4.56
C ILE A 76 -12.32 -8.40 4.34
N ASN A 77 -11.83 -9.63 4.21
CA ASN A 77 -12.66 -10.80 3.97
C ASN A 77 -13.57 -11.14 5.16
N GLU A 78 -13.05 -11.03 6.40
CA GLU A 78 -13.85 -11.22 7.64
C GLU A 78 -15.06 -10.28 7.69
N ASN A 79 -14.91 -9.05 7.18
CA ASN A 79 -15.93 -8.02 7.25
C ASN A 79 -16.79 -7.90 5.98
N ASN A 80 -16.34 -8.45 4.87
CA ASN A 80 -17.03 -8.45 3.57
C ASN A 80 -17.66 -7.10 3.17
N PRO A 81 -16.93 -5.98 3.23
CA PRO A 81 -17.47 -4.64 3.04
C PRO A 81 -17.85 -4.38 1.58
N ASP A 82 -18.87 -3.52 1.38
CA ASP A 82 -19.21 -2.97 0.06
C ASP A 82 -18.46 -1.67 -0.25
N ARG A 83 -17.98 -1.00 0.78
CA ARG A 83 -17.21 0.24 0.70
C ARG A 83 -16.11 0.23 1.74
N ILE A 84 -14.96 0.77 1.38
CA ILE A 84 -13.79 0.81 2.26
C ILE A 84 -13.22 2.22 2.25
N VAL A 85 -12.97 2.76 3.44
CA VAL A 85 -12.11 3.92 3.64
C VAL A 85 -10.85 3.42 4.33
N THR A 86 -9.70 3.63 3.70
CA THR A 86 -8.41 3.21 4.24
C THR A 86 -7.65 4.43 4.75
N LEU A 87 -7.29 4.42 6.03
CA LEU A 87 -6.34 5.36 6.60
C LEU A 87 -4.99 4.65 6.69
N GLY A 88 -4.02 5.13 5.97
CA GLY A 88 -2.78 4.38 5.83
C GLY A 88 -1.53 5.23 5.84
N GLY A 89 -0.42 4.53 5.71
CA GLY A 89 0.91 5.09 5.74
C GLY A 89 1.42 5.50 4.36
N GLU A 90 1.29 4.63 3.35
CA GLU A 90 1.86 4.87 2.02
C GLU A 90 0.99 4.21 0.93
N CYS A 91 1.34 4.40 -0.35
CA CYS A 91 0.49 4.06 -1.49
C CYS A 91 0.04 2.60 -1.54
N SER A 92 0.88 1.66 -1.07
CA SER A 92 0.54 0.24 -1.13
C SER A 92 -0.57 -0.21 -0.16
N VAL A 93 -1.02 0.66 0.76
CA VAL A 93 -2.25 0.39 1.55
C VAL A 93 -3.49 0.28 0.66
N SER A 94 -3.42 0.83 -0.56
CA SER A 94 -4.50 0.77 -1.55
C SER A 94 -4.63 -0.60 -2.22
N VAL A 95 -3.56 -1.39 -2.25
CA VAL A 95 -3.52 -2.66 -3.01
C VAL A 95 -4.57 -3.68 -2.52
N PRO A 96 -4.64 -4.05 -1.23
CA PRO A 96 -5.65 -4.99 -0.76
C PRO A 96 -7.10 -4.54 -1.00
N PRO A 97 -7.53 -3.31 -0.62
CA PRO A 97 -8.91 -2.89 -0.80
C PRO A 97 -9.31 -2.72 -2.26
N PHE A 98 -8.42 -2.21 -3.12
CA PHE A 98 -8.71 -2.01 -4.53
C PHE A 98 -8.89 -3.34 -5.26
N THR A 99 -8.00 -4.28 -5.02
CA THR A 99 -8.08 -5.61 -5.64
C THR A 99 -9.24 -6.45 -5.10
N TYR A 100 -9.61 -6.26 -3.83
CA TYR A 100 -10.83 -6.85 -3.27
C TYR A 100 -12.09 -6.30 -3.94
N LEU A 101 -12.21 -4.98 -4.07
CA LEU A 101 -13.36 -4.36 -4.73
C LEU A 101 -13.42 -4.71 -6.22
N ALA A 102 -12.25 -4.83 -6.88
CA ALA A 102 -12.18 -5.29 -8.26
C ALA A 102 -12.70 -6.73 -8.43
N ALA A 103 -12.41 -7.62 -7.48
CA ALA A 103 -12.96 -8.96 -7.48
C ALA A 103 -14.46 -8.99 -7.17
N LYS A 104 -14.91 -8.13 -6.25
CA LYS A 104 -16.32 -8.04 -5.85
C LYS A 104 -17.20 -7.41 -6.93
N TYR A 105 -16.67 -6.46 -7.69
CA TYR A 105 -17.37 -5.69 -8.72
C TYR A 105 -16.59 -5.64 -10.05
N PRO A 106 -16.36 -6.78 -10.72
CA PRO A 106 -15.38 -6.88 -11.81
C PRO A 106 -15.70 -5.98 -13.02
N ASP A 107 -17.00 -5.77 -13.29
CA ASP A 107 -17.43 -4.97 -14.45
C ASP A 107 -17.56 -3.47 -14.11
N ASN A 108 -17.67 -3.13 -12.83
CA ASN A 108 -18.00 -1.80 -12.34
C ASN A 108 -16.88 -1.13 -11.52
N THR A 109 -15.66 -1.63 -11.60
CA THR A 109 -14.51 -1.05 -10.89
C THR A 109 -13.60 -0.32 -11.86
N ALA A 110 -13.24 0.91 -11.51
CA ALA A 110 -12.20 1.70 -12.13
C ALA A 110 -11.30 2.33 -11.04
N ILE A 111 -10.07 2.66 -11.37
CA ILE A 111 -9.14 3.35 -10.47
C ILE A 111 -8.99 4.80 -10.90
N ILE A 112 -9.12 5.73 -9.95
CA ILE A 112 -8.61 7.09 -10.06
C ILE A 112 -7.43 7.19 -9.09
N TRP A 113 -6.21 7.22 -9.64
CA TRP A 113 -4.96 7.30 -8.87
C TRP A 113 -4.53 8.77 -8.82
N MET A 114 -4.81 9.43 -7.69
CA MET A 114 -4.47 10.84 -7.48
C MET A 114 -3.15 10.92 -6.71
N ASP A 115 -2.07 11.05 -7.45
CA ASP A 115 -0.71 11.08 -6.92
C ASP A 115 0.22 11.92 -7.80
N ALA A 116 1.32 12.42 -7.21
CA ALA A 116 2.41 13.06 -7.94
C ALA A 116 3.26 12.05 -8.73
N HIS A 117 3.21 10.77 -8.34
CA HIS A 117 3.92 9.65 -8.96
C HIS A 117 2.92 8.65 -9.56
N PRO A 118 3.30 7.92 -10.59
CA PRO A 118 2.41 6.94 -11.21
C PRO A 118 2.34 5.61 -10.44
N ASP A 119 3.33 5.32 -9.58
CA ASP A 119 3.50 4.08 -8.80
C ASP A 119 3.42 2.80 -9.65
N ILE A 120 4.09 2.84 -10.80
CA ILE A 120 4.10 1.75 -11.79
C ILE A 120 5.44 1.02 -11.92
N ASN A 121 6.35 1.19 -10.95
CA ASN A 121 7.60 0.43 -10.92
C ASN A 121 7.35 -1.08 -10.86
N LEU A 122 8.36 -1.81 -11.27
CA LEU A 122 8.41 -3.27 -11.25
C LEU A 122 9.49 -3.78 -10.32
N PRO A 123 9.35 -5.01 -9.80
CA PRO A 123 10.46 -5.68 -9.13
C PRO A 123 11.68 -5.78 -10.05
N GLY A 124 12.81 -5.24 -9.59
CA GLY A 124 14.05 -5.19 -10.37
C GLY A 124 14.40 -3.83 -10.94
N ASP A 125 13.49 -2.85 -10.85
CA ASP A 125 13.81 -1.45 -11.13
C ASP A 125 14.80 -0.90 -10.08
N GLU A 126 15.42 0.23 -10.37
CA GLU A 126 16.41 0.86 -9.48
C GLU A 126 15.79 1.17 -8.09
N TYR A 127 14.57 1.63 -8.08
CA TYR A 127 13.84 1.92 -6.85
C TYR A 127 13.10 0.68 -6.34
N THR A 128 13.43 0.22 -5.14
CA THR A 128 12.96 -1.05 -4.57
C THR A 128 11.82 -0.91 -3.54
N GLY A 129 11.30 0.31 -3.34
CA GLY A 129 10.18 0.58 -2.43
C GLY A 129 8.85 0.11 -3.00
N TYR A 130 8.13 -0.75 -2.29
CA TYR A 130 6.89 -1.35 -2.78
C TYR A 130 5.75 -0.33 -3.01
N HIS A 131 5.77 0.84 -2.36
CA HIS A 131 4.77 1.87 -2.63
C HIS A 131 4.80 2.33 -4.09
N ALA A 132 5.99 2.46 -4.71
CA ALA A 132 6.11 2.80 -6.12
C ALA A 132 5.64 1.69 -7.09
N MET A 133 5.30 0.51 -6.57
CA MET A 133 4.76 -0.64 -7.30
C MET A 133 3.26 -0.85 -7.03
N ALA A 134 2.62 0.09 -6.31
CA ALA A 134 1.28 -0.12 -5.79
C ALA A 134 0.23 -0.18 -6.91
N LEU A 135 0.30 0.73 -7.87
CA LEU A 135 -0.65 0.70 -8.99
C LEU A 135 -0.41 -0.51 -9.88
N THR A 136 0.86 -0.85 -10.17
CA THR A 136 1.22 -2.05 -10.95
C THR A 136 0.63 -3.32 -10.32
N ALA A 137 0.71 -3.44 -9.00
CA ALA A 137 0.10 -4.56 -8.28
C ALA A 137 -1.43 -4.59 -8.43
N CYS A 138 -2.10 -3.44 -8.38
CA CYS A 138 -3.54 -3.35 -8.64
C CYS A 138 -3.93 -3.78 -10.07
N LEU A 139 -3.01 -3.63 -11.03
CA LEU A 139 -3.17 -4.12 -12.40
C LEU A 139 -2.86 -5.62 -12.55
N GLY A 140 -2.42 -6.28 -11.49
CA GLY A 140 -2.07 -7.70 -11.47
C GLY A 140 -0.68 -8.00 -12.04
N ILE A 141 0.23 -7.03 -11.99
CA ILE A 141 1.61 -7.12 -12.48
C ILE A 141 2.56 -6.91 -11.30
N GLY A 142 3.72 -7.57 -11.28
CA GLY A 142 4.73 -7.38 -10.26
C GLY A 142 5.21 -8.68 -9.61
N ASP A 143 5.48 -8.64 -8.31
CA ASP A 143 5.95 -9.81 -7.56
C ASP A 143 4.92 -10.93 -7.56
N GLU A 144 5.33 -12.11 -8.02
CA GLU A 144 4.44 -13.24 -8.27
C GLU A 144 3.71 -13.74 -7.01
N GLU A 145 4.38 -13.75 -5.85
CA GLU A 145 3.76 -14.17 -4.59
C GLU A 145 2.73 -13.15 -4.12
N ILE A 146 3.05 -11.85 -4.23
CA ILE A 146 2.12 -10.79 -3.83
C ILE A 146 0.91 -10.80 -4.76
N VAL A 147 1.12 -10.82 -6.08
CA VAL A 147 0.03 -10.83 -7.07
C VAL A 147 -0.90 -12.03 -6.88
N ARG A 148 -0.36 -13.21 -6.56
CA ARG A 148 -1.17 -14.41 -6.27
C ARG A 148 -2.04 -14.31 -5.01
N LEU A 149 -1.70 -13.41 -4.07
CA LEU A 149 -2.54 -13.16 -2.90
C LEU A 149 -3.76 -12.31 -3.23
N LEU A 150 -3.65 -11.46 -4.26
CA LEU A 150 -4.67 -10.47 -4.57
C LEU A 150 -5.92 -11.11 -5.17
N PRO A 151 -7.12 -10.77 -4.66
CA PRO A 151 -8.36 -11.42 -5.08
C PRO A 151 -8.82 -11.04 -6.48
N GLY A 152 -8.39 -9.88 -6.98
CA GLY A 152 -8.73 -9.37 -8.30
C GLY A 152 -7.71 -8.40 -8.84
N LYS A 153 -8.00 -7.83 -10.00
CA LYS A 153 -7.21 -6.78 -10.64
C LYS A 153 -8.09 -5.84 -11.43
N VAL A 154 -7.61 -4.62 -11.65
CA VAL A 154 -8.26 -3.65 -12.53
C VAL A 154 -7.51 -3.61 -13.86
N SER A 155 -8.23 -3.42 -14.94
CA SER A 155 -7.61 -3.28 -16.26
C SER A 155 -7.02 -1.87 -16.45
N ALA A 156 -5.92 -1.75 -17.18
CA ALA A 156 -5.24 -0.47 -17.39
C ALA A 156 -6.14 0.55 -18.11
N ASP A 157 -7.04 0.12 -18.99
CA ASP A 157 -8.01 0.97 -19.68
C ASP A 157 -9.12 1.51 -18.75
N LYS A 158 -9.24 0.97 -17.53
CA LYS A 158 -10.12 1.45 -16.46
C LYS A 158 -9.35 2.20 -15.36
N THR A 159 -8.14 2.72 -15.67
CA THR A 159 -7.28 3.42 -14.71
C THR A 159 -6.96 4.81 -15.21
N LEU A 160 -7.21 5.81 -14.37
CA LEU A 160 -6.92 7.21 -14.63
C LEU A 160 -5.87 7.73 -13.63
N LEU A 161 -4.77 8.27 -14.14
CA LEU A 161 -3.75 8.95 -13.34
C LEU A 161 -4.07 10.44 -13.28
N VAL A 162 -4.06 11.02 -12.09
CA VAL A 162 -4.38 12.44 -11.86
C VAL A 162 -3.32 13.07 -10.97
N GLY A 163 -2.81 14.23 -11.39
CA GLY A 163 -1.87 15.01 -10.58
C GLY A 163 -0.40 14.67 -10.77
N LEU A 164 -0.05 13.86 -11.77
CA LEU A 164 1.33 13.49 -12.06
C LEU A 164 2.24 14.71 -12.18
N ARG A 165 3.39 14.63 -11.52
CA ARG A 165 4.48 15.62 -11.59
C ARG A 165 5.79 15.03 -12.09
N THR A 166 5.97 13.74 -11.89
CA THR A 166 7.12 12.97 -12.38
C THR A 166 6.61 11.75 -13.14
N TRP A 167 7.41 11.29 -14.08
CA TRP A 167 7.19 10.05 -14.80
C TRP A 167 8.42 9.15 -14.58
N GLU A 168 8.20 7.95 -14.11
CA GLU A 168 9.24 6.93 -13.86
C GLU A 168 9.29 5.92 -14.99
#